data_5e1d8c3a11bec9c1b8a001971cf3e601
#
_entry.id   5e1d8c3a11bec9c1b8a001971cf3e601
#
_cell.length_a   1.000
_cell.length_b   1.000
_cell.length_c   1.000
_cell.angle_alpha   90.00
_cell.angle_beta   90.00
_cell.angle_gamma   90.00
#
_symmetry.space_group_name_H-M   'P 1'
#
loop_
_entity.id
_entity.type
_entity.pdbx_description
1 polymer ?
#
loop_
_entity_poly.entity_id
_entity_poly.type
_entity_poly.pdbx_seq_one_letter_code
_entity_poly.pdbx_strand_id
1 'polypeptide(L)'
;MITDESKTLPAVYQLKITLADSAPEVWRRVIIPSSATLAELHHVIQQSMGWEDLHAYQFRLGLGKDKMLSSVDQPAAQFLTSEAAVNQTLYYNYDAKSGWLHRIELEVSETDEAKNLSAPVCVDGQSACPPEGSGGVWGYDDLLAKLEDPEDPDYLDLIDKYGDFDPDTFKISEANARLSKLS
;
A
#
# COMPACT_ATOMS: atom_id res chain seq x y z
N MET A 1 -16.34 -42.42 -1.50
CA MET A 1 -15.81 -41.58 -0.40
C MET A 1 -15.00 -40.50 -1.05
N ILE A 2 -15.59 -39.33 -1.19
CA ILE A 2 -14.87 -38.13 -1.67
C ILE A 2 -14.34 -37.47 -0.41
N THR A 3 -13.04 -37.54 -0.19
CA THR A 3 -12.36 -36.81 0.87
C THR A 3 -12.43 -35.34 0.50
N ASP A 4 -13.29 -34.61 1.18
CA ASP A 4 -13.28 -33.16 1.23
C ASP A 4 -11.95 -32.76 1.92
N GLU A 5 -10.94 -32.51 1.13
CA GLU A 5 -9.76 -31.79 1.59
C GLU A 5 -10.21 -30.35 1.85
N SER A 6 -10.66 -30.10 3.08
CA SER A 6 -10.86 -28.73 3.54
C SER A 6 -9.51 -28.02 3.41
N LYS A 7 -9.39 -27.25 2.33
CA LYS A 7 -8.21 -26.45 2.03
C LYS A 7 -8.06 -25.45 3.16
N THR A 8 -7.25 -25.78 4.18
CA THR A 8 -6.93 -24.84 5.25
C THR A 8 -6.29 -23.62 4.61
N LEU A 9 -6.88 -22.45 4.87
CA LEU A 9 -6.30 -21.19 4.41
C LEU A 9 -4.87 -21.08 4.97
N PRO A 10 -3.92 -20.54 4.21
CA PRO A 10 -2.58 -20.26 4.70
C PRO A 10 -2.65 -19.33 5.90
N ALA A 11 -1.68 -19.42 6.81
CA ALA A 11 -1.66 -18.57 8.01
C ALA A 11 -1.43 -17.08 7.66
N VAL A 12 -0.75 -16.81 6.57
CA VAL A 12 -0.34 -15.47 6.14
C VAL A 12 -0.37 -15.31 4.63
N TYR A 13 -0.42 -14.05 4.19
CA TYR A 13 -0.24 -13.63 2.79
C TYR A 13 0.92 -12.65 2.68
N GLN A 14 1.75 -12.83 1.65
CA GLN A 14 2.71 -11.83 1.21
C GLN A 14 2.12 -11.05 0.06
N LEU A 15 2.04 -9.73 0.21
CA LEU A 15 1.47 -8.82 -0.76
C LEU A 15 2.53 -7.86 -1.27
N LYS A 16 2.52 -7.59 -2.59
CA LYS A 16 3.18 -6.42 -3.18
C LYS A 16 2.15 -5.30 -3.36
N ILE A 17 2.41 -4.15 -2.78
CA ILE A 17 1.60 -2.94 -2.85
C ILE A 17 2.40 -1.92 -3.64
N THR A 18 1.94 -1.55 -4.84
CA THR A 18 2.62 -0.62 -5.74
C THR A 18 1.77 0.63 -5.91
N LEU A 19 2.34 1.80 -5.65
CA LEU A 19 1.73 3.09 -5.99
C LEU A 19 1.75 3.26 -7.51
N ALA A 20 0.58 3.25 -8.13
CA ALA A 20 0.46 3.33 -9.58
C ALA A 20 0.96 4.67 -10.11
N ASP A 21 1.61 4.60 -11.27
CA ASP A 21 2.10 5.75 -12.04
C ASP A 21 3.12 6.64 -11.29
N SER A 22 3.71 6.18 -10.18
CA SER A 22 4.76 6.91 -9.48
C SER A 22 6.13 6.78 -10.17
N ALA A 23 6.87 7.88 -10.22
CA ALA A 23 8.26 7.94 -10.66
C ALA A 23 9.08 8.75 -9.64
N PRO A 24 10.07 8.14 -8.94
CA PRO A 24 10.47 6.73 -9.03
C PRO A 24 9.35 5.76 -8.57
N GLU A 25 9.44 4.50 -8.99
CA GLU A 25 8.42 3.50 -8.59
C GLU A 25 8.44 3.29 -7.08
N VAL A 26 7.30 3.51 -6.43
CA VAL A 26 7.10 3.32 -4.99
C VAL A 26 6.34 2.02 -4.75
N TRP A 27 6.93 1.09 -4.03
CA TRP A 27 6.24 -0.15 -3.65
C TRP A 27 6.72 -0.68 -2.30
N ARG A 28 5.87 -1.51 -1.68
CA ARG A 28 6.12 -2.22 -0.43
C ARG A 28 5.73 -3.68 -0.57
N ARG A 29 6.53 -4.57 0.00
CA ARG A 29 6.20 -5.98 0.16
C ARG A 29 5.93 -6.24 1.63
N VAL A 30 4.68 -6.63 1.94
CA VAL A 30 4.23 -6.81 3.31
C VAL A 30 3.70 -8.22 3.52
N ILE A 31 3.89 -8.75 4.72
CA ILE A 31 3.27 -10.00 5.16
C ILE A 31 2.17 -9.64 6.16
N ILE A 32 0.97 -10.17 5.95
CA ILE A 32 -0.21 -9.94 6.77
C ILE A 32 -0.84 -11.27 7.19
N PRO A 33 -1.55 -11.33 8.32
CA PRO A 33 -2.40 -12.48 8.66
C PRO A 33 -3.44 -12.73 7.57
N SER A 34 -3.71 -14.00 7.25
CA SER A 34 -4.72 -14.35 6.23
C SER A 34 -6.15 -13.97 6.64
N SER A 35 -6.37 -13.75 7.93
CA SER A 35 -7.64 -13.28 8.49
C SER A 35 -7.83 -11.77 8.38
N ALA A 36 -6.80 -11.01 7.98
CA ALA A 36 -6.86 -9.55 7.91
C ALA A 36 -8.03 -9.08 7.04
N THR A 37 -8.78 -8.13 7.56
CA THR A 37 -9.87 -7.43 6.84
C THR A 37 -9.30 -6.37 5.90
N LEU A 38 -10.15 -5.84 5.00
CA LEU A 38 -9.75 -4.69 4.16
C LEU A 38 -9.48 -3.44 5.01
N ALA A 39 -10.17 -3.26 6.16
CA ALA A 39 -9.88 -2.16 7.08
C ALA A 39 -8.49 -2.29 7.71
N GLU A 40 -8.11 -3.49 8.14
CA GLU A 40 -6.76 -3.75 8.65
C GLU A 40 -5.71 -3.58 7.55
N LEU A 41 -5.99 -4.06 6.33
CA LEU A 41 -5.11 -3.85 5.17
C LEU A 41 -4.92 -2.36 4.85
N HIS A 42 -5.98 -1.53 4.99
CA HIS A 42 -5.84 -0.08 4.87
C HIS A 42 -4.79 0.47 5.86
N HIS A 43 -4.88 0.11 7.13
CA HIS A 43 -3.89 0.55 8.12
C HIS A 43 -2.47 0.03 7.82
N VAL A 44 -2.35 -1.21 7.31
CA VAL A 44 -1.06 -1.75 6.85
C VAL A 44 -0.48 -0.91 5.72
N ILE A 45 -1.30 -0.51 4.74
CA ILE A 45 -0.87 0.34 3.63
C ILE A 45 -0.40 1.71 4.17
N GLN A 46 -1.22 2.37 5.00
CA GLN A 46 -0.90 3.67 5.58
C GLN A 46 0.44 3.63 6.34
N GLN A 47 0.62 2.66 7.23
CA GLN A 47 1.85 2.56 8.05
C GLN A 47 3.07 2.15 7.21
N SER A 48 2.92 1.28 6.20
CA SER A 48 4.03 0.88 5.33
C SER A 48 4.47 2.00 4.38
N MET A 49 3.54 2.83 3.93
CA MET A 49 3.81 4.01 3.11
C MET A 49 4.33 5.19 3.96
N GLY A 50 3.84 5.37 5.17
CA GLY A 50 4.22 6.45 6.08
C GLY A 50 3.24 7.61 6.05
N TRP A 51 2.00 7.39 5.62
CA TRP A 51 0.91 8.35 5.67
C TRP A 51 0.19 8.36 7.01
N GLU A 52 -0.55 9.43 7.29
CA GLU A 52 -1.17 9.72 8.59
C GLU A 52 -2.69 9.45 8.62
N ASP A 53 -3.24 8.83 7.58
CA ASP A 53 -4.67 8.49 7.47
C ASP A 53 -5.60 9.72 7.58
N LEU A 54 -5.24 10.81 6.91
CA LEU A 54 -5.99 12.07 6.96
C LEU A 54 -7.17 12.13 5.99
N HIS A 55 -7.29 11.17 5.06
CA HIS A 55 -8.25 11.18 3.98
C HIS A 55 -9.04 9.87 3.87
N ALA A 56 -10.19 9.96 3.21
CA ALA A 56 -11.00 8.79 2.92
C ALA A 56 -10.31 7.84 1.92
N TYR A 57 -10.59 6.56 2.07
CA TYR A 57 -10.07 5.51 1.21
C TYR A 57 -11.17 4.60 0.66
N GLN A 58 -10.82 3.83 -0.35
CA GLN A 58 -11.72 2.86 -0.97
C GLN A 58 -10.96 1.71 -1.61
N PHE A 59 -11.51 0.51 -1.46
CA PHE A 59 -11.05 -0.67 -2.20
C PHE A 59 -11.97 -0.93 -3.38
N ARG A 60 -11.38 -1.48 -4.46
CA ARG A 60 -12.13 -1.96 -5.63
C ARG A 60 -11.45 -3.16 -6.28
N LEU A 61 -12.24 -4.05 -6.84
CA LEU A 61 -11.75 -5.19 -7.59
C LEU A 61 -11.83 -4.88 -9.09
N GLY A 62 -10.68 -4.59 -9.71
CA GLY A 62 -10.57 -4.08 -11.08
C GLY A 62 -10.81 -2.57 -11.20
N LEU A 63 -10.68 -2.02 -12.42
CA LEU A 63 -10.71 -0.59 -12.69
C LEU A 63 -12.10 -0.02 -13.05
N GLY A 64 -13.15 -0.86 -13.13
CA GLY A 64 -14.50 -0.42 -13.45
C GLY A 64 -15.18 0.35 -12.32
N LYS A 65 -16.09 1.28 -12.64
CA LYS A 65 -16.86 2.07 -11.65
C LYS A 65 -17.72 1.19 -10.74
N ASP A 66 -18.23 0.07 -11.26
CA ASP A 66 -19.12 -0.86 -10.53
C ASP A 66 -18.34 -1.89 -9.67
N LYS A 67 -17.03 -1.70 -9.53
CA LYS A 67 -16.12 -2.62 -8.83
C LYS A 67 -15.75 -2.15 -7.43
N MET A 68 -16.40 -1.11 -6.91
CA MET A 68 -16.18 -0.60 -5.57
C MET A 68 -16.71 -1.58 -4.51
N LEU A 69 -15.89 -1.86 -3.50
CA LEU A 69 -16.28 -2.74 -2.42
C LEU A 69 -17.08 -1.93 -1.37
N SER A 70 -18.25 -2.43 -1.03
CA SER A 70 -19.22 -1.72 -0.18
C SER A 70 -18.94 -1.87 1.32
N SER A 71 -18.08 -2.82 1.71
CA SER A 71 -17.72 -3.05 3.11
C SER A 71 -16.23 -3.33 3.23
N VAL A 72 -15.59 -2.73 4.22
CA VAL A 72 -14.18 -2.92 4.57
C VAL A 72 -13.96 -3.94 5.68
N ASP A 73 -15.04 -4.42 6.31
CA ASP A 73 -14.97 -5.47 7.35
C ASP A 73 -14.82 -6.89 6.77
N GLN A 74 -14.81 -7.00 5.42
CA GLN A 74 -14.64 -8.27 4.74
C GLN A 74 -13.17 -8.72 4.77
N PRO A 75 -12.90 -10.03 4.88
CA PRO A 75 -11.53 -10.56 4.80
C PRO A 75 -10.89 -10.22 3.46
N ALA A 76 -9.68 -9.68 3.49
CA ALA A 76 -8.91 -9.36 2.29
C ALA A 76 -8.67 -10.59 1.41
N ALA A 77 -8.53 -11.76 2.02
CA ALA A 77 -8.42 -13.06 1.35
C ALA A 77 -9.49 -13.30 0.29
N GLN A 78 -10.73 -12.88 0.54
CA GLN A 78 -11.83 -13.03 -0.40
C GLN A 78 -11.56 -12.34 -1.75
N PHE A 79 -10.80 -11.26 -1.75
CA PHE A 79 -10.48 -10.46 -2.93
C PHE A 79 -9.10 -10.75 -3.52
N LEU A 80 -8.29 -11.52 -2.81
CA LEU A 80 -6.93 -11.88 -3.23
C LEU A 80 -6.85 -13.30 -3.80
N THR A 81 -7.69 -14.23 -3.31
CA THR A 81 -7.57 -15.66 -3.63
C THR A 81 -8.79 -16.27 -4.29
N SER A 82 -9.91 -15.56 -4.40
CA SER A 82 -11.13 -16.10 -5.01
C SER A 82 -11.00 -16.26 -6.52
N GLU A 83 -11.84 -17.12 -7.13
CA GLU A 83 -11.93 -17.25 -8.60
C GLU A 83 -12.26 -15.91 -9.28
N ALA A 84 -13.01 -15.04 -8.60
CA ALA A 84 -13.29 -13.69 -9.07
C ALA A 84 -12.02 -12.80 -9.05
N ALA A 85 -11.07 -13.08 -8.18
CA ALA A 85 -9.80 -12.37 -8.09
C ALA A 85 -8.76 -12.84 -9.13
N VAL A 86 -8.85 -14.09 -9.63
CA VAL A 86 -7.88 -14.68 -10.58
C VAL A 86 -7.66 -13.83 -11.84
N ASN A 87 -8.66 -13.03 -12.23
CA ASN A 87 -8.59 -12.16 -13.41
C ASN A 87 -8.79 -10.67 -13.08
N GLN A 88 -8.74 -10.30 -11.81
CA GLN A 88 -8.98 -8.91 -11.37
C GLN A 88 -7.99 -8.53 -10.26
N THR A 89 -7.34 -7.40 -10.44
CA THR A 89 -6.42 -6.85 -9.45
C THR A 89 -7.21 -6.12 -8.37
N LEU A 90 -6.84 -6.31 -7.12
CA LEU A 90 -7.33 -5.50 -6.01
C LEU A 90 -6.62 -4.14 -6.03
N TYR A 91 -7.41 -3.08 -6.06
CA TYR A 91 -6.92 -1.71 -5.99
C TYR A 91 -7.36 -1.04 -4.69
N TYR A 92 -6.47 -0.20 -4.18
CA TYR A 92 -6.74 0.68 -3.06
C TYR A 92 -6.55 2.13 -3.53
N ASN A 93 -7.56 2.96 -3.34
CA ASN A 93 -7.51 4.39 -3.64
C ASN A 93 -7.57 5.19 -2.34
N TYR A 94 -6.60 6.04 -2.13
CA TYR A 94 -6.49 6.90 -0.98
C TYR A 94 -6.55 8.36 -1.42
N ASP A 95 -7.24 9.19 -0.65
CA ASP A 95 -7.53 10.59 -0.99
C ASP A 95 -8.13 10.73 -2.40
N ALA A 96 -9.45 10.69 -2.47
CA ALA A 96 -10.18 10.75 -3.75
C ALA A 96 -9.86 12.02 -4.57
N LYS A 97 -9.39 13.10 -3.92
CA LYS A 97 -9.02 14.35 -4.58
C LYS A 97 -7.64 14.24 -5.24
N SER A 98 -6.67 13.68 -4.54
CA SER A 98 -5.31 13.44 -5.05
C SER A 98 -5.23 12.19 -5.91
N GLY A 99 -6.06 11.18 -5.62
CA GLY A 99 -6.18 9.97 -6.44
C GLY A 99 -5.00 9.02 -6.30
N TRP A 100 -4.47 8.84 -5.08
CA TRP A 100 -3.39 7.89 -4.82
C TRP A 100 -3.86 6.44 -5.01
N LEU A 101 -3.66 5.92 -6.21
CA LEU A 101 -4.06 4.57 -6.60
C LEU A 101 -2.94 3.57 -6.32
N HIS A 102 -3.27 2.50 -5.60
CA HIS A 102 -2.34 1.40 -5.35
C HIS A 102 -2.87 0.12 -5.96
N ARG A 103 -1.97 -0.64 -6.58
CA ARG A 103 -2.21 -2.01 -7.01
C ARG A 103 -1.72 -2.96 -5.93
N ILE A 104 -2.57 -3.92 -5.55
CA ILE A 104 -2.27 -4.93 -4.53
C ILE A 104 -2.24 -6.28 -5.21
N GLU A 105 -1.12 -6.96 -5.11
CA GLU A 105 -0.86 -8.26 -5.73
C GLU A 105 -0.48 -9.28 -4.66
N LEU A 106 -1.15 -10.43 -4.67
CA LEU A 106 -0.75 -11.57 -3.86
C LEU A 106 0.44 -12.25 -4.53
N GLU A 107 1.59 -12.31 -3.86
CA GLU A 107 2.80 -12.94 -4.38
C GLU A 107 2.96 -14.37 -3.84
N VAL A 108 2.76 -14.56 -2.53
CA VAL A 108 2.92 -15.85 -1.86
C VAL A 108 1.84 -16.03 -0.81
N SER A 109 1.30 -17.23 -0.70
CA SER A 109 0.27 -17.60 0.29
C SER A 109 0.81 -18.40 1.48
N GLU A 110 2.09 -18.76 1.48
CA GLU A 110 2.75 -19.44 2.61
C GLU A 110 4.23 -19.04 2.63
N THR A 111 4.70 -18.55 3.79
CA THR A 111 6.12 -18.34 4.04
C THR A 111 6.49 -19.03 5.34
N ASP A 112 7.63 -19.74 5.37
CA ASP A 112 8.11 -20.40 6.60
C ASP A 112 8.46 -19.39 7.71
N GLU A 113 8.80 -18.16 7.34
CA GLU A 113 9.15 -17.07 8.26
C GLU A 113 7.94 -16.51 9.00
N ALA A 114 6.74 -16.79 8.51
CA ALA A 114 5.50 -16.13 8.94
C ALA A 114 4.62 -16.96 9.89
N LYS A 115 5.02 -18.17 10.26
CA LYS A 115 4.20 -19.07 11.08
C LYS A 115 3.84 -18.55 12.48
N ASN A 116 4.48 -17.45 12.93
CA ASN A 116 4.26 -16.87 14.26
C ASN A 116 4.15 -15.34 14.22
N LEU A 117 3.70 -14.74 13.11
CA LEU A 117 3.53 -13.28 13.05
C LEU A 117 2.33 -12.84 13.90
N SER A 118 2.60 -12.05 14.92
CA SER A 118 1.60 -11.38 15.74
C SER A 118 1.17 -10.01 15.19
N ALA A 119 1.93 -9.46 14.25
CA ALA A 119 1.68 -8.17 13.61
C ALA A 119 2.12 -8.19 12.13
N PRO A 120 1.56 -7.34 11.28
CA PRO A 120 2.04 -7.14 9.92
C PRO A 120 3.52 -6.73 9.89
N VAL A 121 4.25 -7.17 8.86
CA VAL A 121 5.67 -6.83 8.69
C VAL A 121 5.96 -6.45 7.24
N CYS A 122 6.75 -5.41 7.03
CA CYS A 122 7.32 -5.06 5.74
C CYS A 122 8.66 -5.79 5.57
N VAL A 123 8.80 -6.56 4.49
CA VAL A 123 9.99 -7.38 4.22
C VAL A 123 10.85 -6.82 3.10
N ASP A 124 10.29 -5.91 2.27
CA ASP A 124 11.01 -5.28 1.17
C ASP A 124 10.27 -4.02 0.70
N GLY A 125 10.93 -3.17 -0.08
CA GLY A 125 10.32 -1.98 -0.66
C GLY A 125 11.34 -1.12 -1.40
N GLN A 126 10.82 -0.14 -2.15
CA GLN A 126 11.63 0.79 -2.92
C GLN A 126 11.02 2.18 -2.88
N SER A 127 11.88 3.18 -2.89
CA SER A 127 11.60 4.62 -2.94
C SER A 127 10.78 5.15 -1.77
N ALA A 128 10.98 6.40 -1.44
CA ALA A 128 10.16 7.11 -0.47
C ALA A 128 8.73 7.24 -0.98
N CYS A 129 7.76 7.15 -0.06
CA CYS A 129 6.38 7.48 -0.41
C CYS A 129 6.26 9.00 -0.59
N PRO A 130 5.50 9.49 -1.59
CA PRO A 130 5.22 10.91 -1.73
C PRO A 130 4.68 11.51 -0.44
N PRO A 131 5.09 12.74 -0.07
CA PRO A 131 4.55 13.43 1.09
C PRO A 131 3.03 13.55 0.99
N GLU A 132 2.34 13.33 2.11
CA GLU A 132 0.88 13.48 2.17
C GLU A 132 0.49 14.92 1.80
N GLY A 133 -0.54 15.07 0.96
CA GLY A 133 -0.98 16.38 0.48
C GLY A 133 -0.18 16.96 -0.70
N SER A 134 0.78 16.24 -1.28
CA SER A 134 1.52 16.69 -2.48
C SER A 134 0.68 16.69 -3.78
N GLY A 135 -0.59 16.29 -3.73
CA GLY A 135 -1.52 16.50 -4.86
C GLY A 135 -1.58 15.38 -5.89
N GLY A 136 -1.38 14.14 -5.45
CA GLY A 136 -1.38 12.98 -6.33
C GLY A 136 -0.08 12.83 -7.11
N VAL A 137 -0.04 11.89 -8.06
CA VAL A 137 1.17 11.61 -8.84
C VAL A 137 1.67 12.85 -9.58
N TRP A 138 0.76 13.61 -10.18
CA TRP A 138 1.12 14.84 -10.90
C TRP A 138 1.68 15.93 -9.98
N GLY A 139 1.08 16.12 -8.80
CA GLY A 139 1.59 17.09 -7.82
C GLY A 139 2.92 16.66 -7.23
N TYR A 140 3.15 15.35 -7.11
CA TYR A 140 4.43 14.80 -6.68
C TYR A 140 5.52 15.03 -7.73
N ASP A 141 5.23 14.78 -9.02
CA ASP A 141 6.17 15.05 -10.11
C ASP A 141 6.54 16.54 -10.17
N ASP A 142 5.55 17.44 -10.01
CA ASP A 142 5.77 18.90 -9.95
C ASP A 142 6.64 19.27 -8.73
N LEU A 143 6.37 18.68 -7.56
CA LEU A 143 7.18 18.88 -6.36
C LEU A 143 8.64 18.49 -6.57
N LEU A 144 8.90 17.32 -7.15
CA LEU A 144 10.26 16.85 -7.41
C LEU A 144 10.99 17.77 -8.40
N ALA A 145 10.31 18.16 -9.48
CA ALA A 145 10.88 19.09 -10.48
C ALA A 145 11.25 20.45 -9.86
N LYS A 146 10.41 21.00 -8.99
CA LYS A 146 10.66 22.27 -8.30
C LYS A 146 11.77 22.18 -7.26
N LEU A 147 11.91 21.04 -6.57
CA LEU A 147 13.02 20.81 -5.63
C LEU A 147 14.39 20.71 -6.32
N GLU A 148 14.41 20.42 -7.62
CA GLU A 148 15.63 20.37 -8.44
C GLU A 148 15.96 21.72 -9.13
N ASP A 149 15.04 22.68 -9.13
CA ASP A 149 15.21 23.97 -9.84
C ASP A 149 15.35 25.15 -8.85
N PRO A 150 16.57 25.60 -8.55
CA PRO A 150 16.81 26.77 -7.67
C PRO A 150 16.23 28.11 -8.21
N GLU A 151 15.87 28.19 -9.48
CA GLU A 151 15.26 29.37 -10.08
C GLU A 151 13.73 29.36 -10.00
N ASP A 152 13.11 28.25 -9.56
CA ASP A 152 11.66 28.18 -9.35
C ASP A 152 11.24 29.13 -8.22
N PRO A 153 10.17 29.93 -8.42
CA PRO A 153 9.69 30.88 -7.39
C PRO A 153 9.34 30.23 -6.04
N ASP A 154 8.93 28.97 -6.03
CA ASP A 154 8.52 28.23 -4.82
C ASP A 154 9.69 27.47 -4.18
N TYR A 155 10.87 27.44 -4.81
CA TYR A 155 12.01 26.62 -4.41
C TYR A 155 12.39 26.77 -2.93
N LEU A 156 12.54 27.99 -2.44
CA LEU A 156 12.98 28.24 -1.06
C LEU A 156 11.95 27.74 -0.03
N ASP A 157 10.66 27.94 -0.31
CA ASP A 157 9.58 27.47 0.56
C ASP A 157 9.48 25.94 0.55
N LEU A 158 9.72 25.32 -0.61
CA LEU A 158 9.73 23.87 -0.76
C LEU A 158 10.95 23.23 -0.11
N ILE A 159 12.12 23.85 -0.20
CA ILE A 159 13.33 23.38 0.50
C ILE A 159 13.17 23.49 2.02
N ASP A 160 12.56 24.55 2.52
CA ASP A 160 12.29 24.69 3.95
C ASP A 160 11.37 23.57 4.46
N LYS A 161 10.37 23.19 3.64
CA LYS A 161 9.38 22.17 4.02
C LYS A 161 9.82 20.72 3.72
N TYR A 162 10.52 20.49 2.63
CA TYR A 162 10.81 19.16 2.08
C TYR A 162 12.29 18.92 1.79
N GLY A 163 13.20 19.81 2.18
CA GLY A 163 14.62 19.74 1.79
C GLY A 163 15.36 18.47 2.21
N ASP A 164 14.87 17.80 3.27
CA ASP A 164 15.41 16.51 3.72
C ASP A 164 14.73 15.30 3.03
N PHE A 165 13.75 15.54 2.14
CA PHE A 165 13.05 14.48 1.44
C PHE A 165 13.92 13.95 0.29
N ASP A 166 14.23 12.66 0.36
CA ASP A 166 14.96 11.91 -0.68
C ASP A 166 14.02 10.88 -1.32
N PRO A 167 13.58 11.09 -2.57
CA PRO A 167 12.62 10.21 -3.24
C PRO A 167 13.14 8.79 -3.45
N ASP A 168 14.44 8.58 -3.50
CA ASP A 168 15.05 7.28 -3.76
C ASP A 168 15.24 6.44 -2.50
N THR A 169 15.10 7.04 -1.32
CA THR A 169 15.38 6.36 -0.04
C THR A 169 14.11 5.72 0.56
N PHE A 170 14.15 4.41 0.78
CA PHE A 170 13.19 3.68 1.61
C PHE A 170 13.89 3.01 2.79
N LYS A 171 13.39 3.25 4.00
CA LYS A 171 13.93 2.65 5.24
C LYS A 171 12.92 1.66 5.82
N ILE A 172 13.17 0.39 5.58
CA ILE A 172 12.33 -0.72 6.04
C ILE A 172 12.16 -0.75 7.57
N SER A 173 13.18 -0.36 8.32
CA SER A 173 13.11 -0.28 9.80
C SER A 173 12.08 0.74 10.28
N GLU A 174 11.94 1.88 9.59
CA GLU A 174 10.94 2.90 9.92
C GLU A 174 9.51 2.40 9.61
N ALA A 175 9.32 1.73 8.46
CA ALA A 175 8.04 1.11 8.12
C ALA A 175 7.64 0.07 9.18
N ASN A 176 8.56 -0.80 9.58
CA ASN A 176 8.30 -1.81 10.59
C ASN A 176 8.06 -1.23 11.99
N ALA A 177 8.73 -0.14 12.35
CA ALA A 177 8.45 0.56 13.60
C ALA A 177 7.03 1.15 13.66
N ARG A 178 6.46 1.54 12.51
CA ARG A 178 5.05 1.96 12.41
C ARG A 178 4.10 0.76 12.43
N LEU A 179 4.38 -0.27 11.63
CA LEU A 179 3.55 -1.49 11.54
C LEU A 179 3.42 -2.22 12.87
N SER A 180 4.47 -2.22 13.70
CA SER A 180 4.43 -2.85 15.03
C SER A 180 3.40 -2.25 15.99
N LYS A 181 2.86 -1.07 15.69
CA LYS A 181 1.80 -0.43 16.48
C LYS A 181 0.39 -0.92 16.13
N LEU A 182 0.26 -1.75 15.08
CA LEU A 182 -1.02 -2.32 14.62
C LEU A 182 -1.36 -3.67 15.31
N SER A 183 -0.59 -4.10 16.28
CA SER A 183 -0.78 -5.35 17.04
C SER A 183 -1.74 -5.18 18.22
#